data_aa4d69cfc9cda9673b5b8224f5529c99
#
_entry.id   aa4d69cfc9cda9673b5b8224f5529c99
#
_cell.length_a   1.000
_cell.length_b   1.000
_cell.length_c   1.000
_cell.angle_alpha   90.00
_cell.angle_beta   90.00
_cell.angle_gamma   90.00
#
_symmetry.space_group_name_H-M   'P 1'
#
loop_
_entity.id
_entity.type
_entity.pdbx_description
1 polymer ?
#
loop_
_entity_poly.entity_id
_entity_poly.type
_entity_poly.pdbx_seq_one_letter_code
_entity_poly.pdbx_strand_id
1 'polypeptide(L)'
;EWTLKKEDLPLYLKEAFMLKEKYKNEIQLYVGLETDYIKDTDINIPEGLDYYLFSVHYVRTEKNDRLIPVDGPFDMVEKGIQECYDGDGKAYTVDYYSQYREMIRNKRPVLSGHLDLLKKNNKNNFIFNEQESWYKDEVEKTLKTVKEFGCILEINTGGLSRKYTDTAYPSPWIIEIMKEMEIPIVLNSDAHNPLW
;
A
#
# COMPACT_ATOMS: atom_id res chain seq x y z
N GLU A 1 -8.19 -12.39 -11.92
CA GLU A 1 -7.51 -11.10 -12.05
C GLU A 1 -8.32 -10.04 -11.32
N TRP A 2 -7.67 -9.33 -10.43
CA TRP A 2 -8.25 -8.28 -9.55
C TRP A 2 -7.63 -6.91 -9.79
N THR A 3 -6.78 -6.80 -10.82
CA THR A 3 -6.22 -5.54 -11.30
C THR A 3 -6.92 -5.11 -12.58
N LEU A 4 -7.14 -3.81 -12.74
CA LEU A 4 -7.67 -3.23 -13.97
C LEU A 4 -6.65 -3.42 -15.10
N LYS A 5 -7.08 -3.99 -16.23
CA LYS A 5 -6.25 -4.09 -17.43
C LYS A 5 -6.06 -2.71 -18.05
N LYS A 6 -4.89 -2.48 -18.61
CA LYS A 6 -4.58 -1.20 -19.25
C LYS A 6 -5.56 -0.82 -20.37
N GLU A 7 -6.00 -1.80 -21.13
CA GLU A 7 -7.00 -1.63 -22.21
C GLU A 7 -8.39 -1.24 -21.69
N ASP A 8 -8.73 -1.62 -20.44
CA ASP A 8 -10.04 -1.34 -19.84
C ASP A 8 -10.09 0.02 -19.13
N LEU A 9 -8.93 0.66 -18.91
CA LEU A 9 -8.83 1.94 -18.22
C LEU A 9 -9.70 3.05 -18.84
N PRO A 10 -9.77 3.24 -20.19
CA PRO A 10 -10.65 4.24 -20.80
C PRO A 10 -12.13 3.98 -20.52
N LEU A 11 -12.55 2.71 -20.48
CA LEU A 11 -13.92 2.33 -20.17
C LEU A 11 -14.25 2.62 -18.70
N TYR A 12 -13.35 2.23 -17.78
CA TYR A 12 -13.49 2.54 -16.35
C TYR A 12 -13.67 4.04 -16.11
N LEU A 13 -12.79 4.88 -16.69
CA LEU A 13 -12.85 6.32 -16.51
C LEU A 13 -14.16 6.90 -17.04
N LYS A 14 -14.58 6.48 -18.25
CA LYS A 14 -15.85 6.90 -18.85
C LYS A 14 -17.04 6.56 -17.96
N GLU A 15 -17.12 5.34 -17.47
CA GLU A 15 -18.24 4.89 -16.62
C GLU A 15 -18.22 5.59 -15.26
N ALA A 16 -17.04 5.71 -14.62
CA ALA A 16 -16.90 6.37 -13.33
C ALA A 16 -17.32 7.85 -13.38
N PHE A 17 -16.87 8.60 -14.39
CA PHE A 17 -17.27 10.00 -14.58
C PHE A 17 -18.76 10.15 -14.93
N MET A 18 -19.31 9.24 -15.73
CA MET A 18 -20.75 9.21 -16.02
C MET A 18 -21.56 8.99 -14.74
N LEU A 19 -21.15 8.06 -13.87
CA LEU A 19 -21.81 7.81 -12.58
C LEU A 19 -21.68 9.00 -11.64
N LYS A 20 -20.50 9.62 -11.58
CA LYS A 20 -20.25 10.83 -10.81
C LYS A 20 -21.22 11.95 -11.18
N GLU A 21 -21.41 12.22 -12.46
CA GLU A 21 -22.34 13.23 -12.94
C GLU A 21 -23.81 12.81 -12.70
N LYS A 22 -24.18 11.55 -12.95
CA LYS A 22 -25.53 11.03 -12.75
C LYS A 22 -26.01 11.19 -11.30
N TYR A 23 -25.14 10.90 -10.34
CA TYR A 23 -25.51 10.87 -8.91
C TYR A 23 -25.05 12.11 -8.12
N LYS A 24 -24.57 13.16 -8.79
CA LYS A 24 -24.00 14.35 -8.14
C LYS A 24 -24.90 15.05 -7.10
N ASN A 25 -26.22 14.90 -7.21
CA ASN A 25 -27.21 15.47 -6.28
C ASN A 25 -27.61 14.51 -5.15
N GLU A 26 -27.15 13.27 -5.19
CA GLU A 26 -27.49 12.20 -4.24
C GLU A 26 -26.29 11.80 -3.38
N ILE A 27 -25.11 11.71 -4.01
CA ILE A 27 -23.87 11.33 -3.35
C ILE A 27 -22.67 12.02 -4.00
N GLN A 28 -21.68 12.40 -3.18
CA GLN A 28 -20.41 12.90 -3.67
C GLN A 28 -19.50 11.72 -4.05
N LEU A 29 -19.22 11.55 -5.33
CA LEU A 29 -18.31 10.53 -5.85
C LEU A 29 -16.96 11.14 -6.21
N TYR A 30 -15.89 10.47 -5.81
CA TYR A 30 -14.52 10.76 -6.20
C TYR A 30 -13.99 9.62 -7.08
N VAL A 31 -13.46 9.97 -8.23
CA VAL A 31 -12.89 8.99 -9.19
C VAL A 31 -11.39 8.96 -9.00
N GLY A 32 -10.87 7.79 -8.65
CA GLY A 32 -9.43 7.61 -8.40
C GLY A 32 -8.91 6.29 -8.91
N LEU A 33 -7.60 6.12 -8.80
CA LEU A 33 -6.90 4.87 -9.09
C LEU A 33 -5.91 4.56 -7.98
N GLU A 34 -5.84 3.29 -7.61
CA GLU A 34 -4.71 2.75 -6.89
C GLU A 34 -3.61 2.38 -7.89
N THR A 35 -2.39 2.79 -7.58
CA THR A 35 -1.25 2.65 -8.49
C THR A 35 -0.07 2.05 -7.75
N ASP A 36 0.49 0.98 -8.31
CA ASP A 36 1.70 0.36 -7.77
C ASP A 36 2.91 1.27 -7.94
N TYR A 37 3.65 1.47 -6.86
CA TYR A 37 5.00 1.98 -6.96
C TYR A 37 5.98 0.82 -7.15
N ILE A 38 6.70 0.87 -8.24
CA ILE A 38 7.85 -0.01 -8.49
C ILE A 38 9.07 0.89 -8.67
N LYS A 39 10.09 0.66 -7.83
CA LYS A 39 11.34 1.42 -7.87
C LYS A 39 11.90 1.48 -9.31
N ASP A 40 12.39 2.64 -9.72
CA ASP A 40 12.98 2.90 -11.04
C ASP A 40 12.03 2.65 -12.23
N THR A 41 10.72 2.76 -12.02
CA THR A 41 9.74 2.71 -13.11
C THR A 41 8.94 4.01 -13.20
N ASP A 42 8.66 4.42 -14.45
CA ASP A 42 7.74 5.52 -14.70
C ASP A 42 6.31 5.01 -14.81
N ILE A 43 5.43 5.69 -14.10
CA ILE A 43 4.01 5.40 -14.08
C ILE A 43 3.28 6.59 -14.70
N ASN A 44 2.57 6.32 -15.79
CA ASN A 44 1.73 7.33 -16.42
C ASN A 44 0.34 7.32 -15.74
N ILE A 45 0.06 8.37 -14.98
CA ILE A 45 -1.23 8.56 -14.31
C ILE A 45 -2.15 9.33 -15.28
N PRO A 46 -3.38 8.83 -15.54
CA PRO A 46 -4.36 9.53 -16.36
C PRO A 46 -4.70 10.90 -15.78
N GLU A 47 -4.88 11.88 -16.65
CA GLU A 47 -5.37 13.19 -16.25
C GLU A 47 -6.86 13.15 -15.87
N GLY A 48 -7.27 14.11 -15.04
CA GLY A 48 -8.69 14.31 -14.69
C GLY A 48 -9.20 13.47 -13.54
N LEU A 49 -8.38 12.63 -12.91
CA LEU A 49 -8.73 11.94 -11.67
C LEU A 49 -8.90 12.93 -10.52
N ASP A 50 -9.81 12.64 -9.60
CA ASP A 50 -9.95 13.40 -8.36
C ASP A 50 -8.79 13.12 -7.40
N TYR A 51 -8.29 11.88 -7.41
CA TYR A 51 -7.15 11.44 -6.60
C TYR A 51 -6.47 10.20 -7.20
N TYR A 52 -5.29 9.94 -6.71
CA TYR A 52 -4.63 8.66 -6.87
C TYR A 52 -3.98 8.24 -5.55
N LEU A 53 -3.99 6.95 -5.32
CA LEU A 53 -3.40 6.31 -4.17
C LEU A 53 -2.21 5.49 -4.66
N PHE A 54 -1.04 5.67 -4.04
CA PHE A 54 0.13 4.85 -4.31
C PHE A 54 0.34 3.81 -3.22
N SER A 55 0.66 2.60 -3.66
CA SER A 55 0.95 1.45 -2.81
C SER A 55 2.23 0.75 -3.24
N VAL A 56 2.83 0.01 -2.31
CA VAL A 56 3.97 -0.88 -2.58
C VAL A 56 3.50 -2.32 -2.47
N HIS A 57 3.19 -2.94 -3.61
CA HIS A 57 2.83 -4.36 -3.68
C HIS A 57 4.00 -5.26 -4.08
N TYR A 58 5.12 -4.68 -4.48
CA TYR A 58 6.33 -5.40 -4.87
C TYR A 58 7.56 -4.73 -4.29
N VAL A 59 8.46 -5.54 -3.73
CA VAL A 59 9.82 -5.11 -3.39
C VAL A 59 10.74 -5.46 -4.55
N ARG A 60 11.35 -4.43 -5.16
CA ARG A 60 12.35 -4.62 -6.20
C ARG A 60 13.72 -4.78 -5.58
N THR A 61 14.37 -5.90 -5.81
CA THR A 61 15.67 -6.21 -5.22
C THR A 61 16.82 -5.65 -6.05
N GLU A 62 17.84 -5.09 -5.40
CA GLU A 62 19.04 -4.58 -6.09
C GLU A 62 19.94 -5.73 -6.58
N LYS A 63 19.96 -6.87 -5.89
CA LYS A 63 20.86 -7.99 -6.16
C LYS A 63 20.67 -8.62 -7.54
N ASN A 64 19.42 -8.68 -8.03
CA ASN A 64 19.09 -9.39 -9.29
C ASN A 64 17.89 -8.79 -10.03
N ASP A 65 17.54 -7.56 -9.71
CA ASP A 65 16.44 -6.80 -10.34
C ASP A 65 15.07 -7.54 -10.33
N ARG A 66 14.84 -8.33 -9.29
CA ARG A 66 13.65 -9.16 -9.16
C ARG A 66 12.57 -8.45 -8.36
N LEU A 67 11.31 -8.65 -8.75
CA LEU A 67 10.14 -8.20 -8.01
C LEU A 67 9.64 -9.33 -7.11
N ILE A 68 9.58 -9.07 -5.81
CA ILE A 68 9.00 -9.97 -4.81
C ILE A 68 7.64 -9.42 -4.43
N PRO A 69 6.52 -10.17 -4.62
CA PRO A 69 5.21 -9.70 -4.20
C PRO A 69 5.13 -9.62 -2.69
N VAL A 70 4.57 -8.53 -2.16
CA VAL A 70 4.41 -8.31 -0.71
C VAL A 70 3.20 -9.08 -0.19
N ASP A 71 2.11 -9.02 -0.93
CA ASP A 71 0.81 -9.59 -0.56
C ASP A 71 0.38 -10.77 -1.44
N GLY A 72 1.30 -11.30 -2.23
CA GLY A 72 1.11 -12.52 -3.02
C GLY A 72 0.93 -13.79 -2.17
N PRO A 73 0.79 -14.96 -2.81
CA PRO A 73 0.81 -16.24 -2.11
C PRO A 73 2.04 -16.39 -1.21
N PHE A 74 1.86 -16.95 -0.02
CA PHE A 74 2.91 -17.06 1.00
C PHE A 74 4.19 -17.74 0.47
N ASP A 75 4.05 -18.82 -0.30
CA ASP A 75 5.15 -19.55 -0.90
C ASP A 75 6.00 -18.70 -1.88
N MET A 76 5.36 -17.77 -2.58
CA MET A 76 6.07 -16.83 -3.46
C MET A 76 6.87 -15.79 -2.66
N VAL A 77 6.30 -15.29 -1.57
CA VAL A 77 6.98 -14.34 -0.66
C VAL A 77 8.15 -15.04 0.04
N GLU A 78 7.91 -16.22 0.63
CA GLU A 78 8.94 -17.03 1.29
C GLU A 78 10.10 -17.34 0.34
N LYS A 79 9.79 -17.83 -0.86
CA LYS A 79 10.80 -18.10 -1.89
C LYS A 79 11.57 -16.83 -2.28
N GLY A 80 10.89 -15.71 -2.42
CA GLY A 80 11.52 -14.43 -2.73
C GLY A 80 12.51 -14.01 -1.65
N ILE A 81 12.11 -14.09 -0.37
CA ILE A 81 12.97 -13.78 0.77
C ILE A 81 14.17 -14.74 0.81
N GLN A 82 13.94 -16.04 0.62
CA GLN A 82 15.01 -17.03 0.63
C GLN A 82 16.04 -16.80 -0.48
N GLU A 83 15.59 -16.53 -1.71
CA GLU A 83 16.48 -16.43 -2.87
C GLU A 83 17.19 -15.05 -2.99
N CYS A 84 16.55 -13.98 -2.51
CA CYS A 84 17.06 -12.62 -2.72
C CYS A 84 17.67 -12.00 -1.44
N TYR A 85 17.28 -12.49 -0.27
CA TYR A 85 17.74 -11.99 1.04
C TYR A 85 18.39 -13.09 1.91
N ASP A 86 18.70 -14.25 1.34
CA ASP A 86 19.28 -15.40 2.04
C ASP A 86 18.46 -15.83 3.29
N GLY A 87 17.13 -15.65 3.22
CA GLY A 87 16.18 -15.93 4.30
C GLY A 87 16.07 -14.81 5.36
N ASP A 88 16.75 -13.67 5.18
CA ASP A 88 16.70 -12.54 6.11
C ASP A 88 15.42 -11.70 5.92
N GLY A 89 14.36 -12.04 6.68
CA GLY A 89 13.10 -11.29 6.69
C GLY A 89 13.26 -9.84 7.16
N LYS A 90 14.25 -9.55 8.01
CA LYS A 90 14.55 -8.18 8.46
C LYS A 90 15.06 -7.34 7.29
N ALA A 91 16.02 -7.85 6.52
CA ALA A 91 16.55 -7.14 5.35
C ALA A 91 15.46 -6.86 4.32
N TYR A 92 14.59 -7.85 4.03
CA TYR A 92 13.42 -7.68 3.17
C TYR A 92 12.47 -6.59 3.69
N THR A 93 12.17 -6.58 5.00
CA THR A 93 11.28 -5.60 5.62
C THR A 93 11.87 -4.19 5.56
N VAL A 94 13.16 -4.03 5.83
CA VAL A 94 13.87 -2.75 5.74
C VAL A 94 13.82 -2.21 4.31
N ASP A 95 14.01 -3.07 3.31
CA ASP A 95 13.95 -2.68 1.90
C ASP A 95 12.52 -2.28 1.49
N TYR A 96 11.49 -3.00 1.94
CA TYR A 96 10.09 -2.59 1.76
C TYR A 96 9.84 -1.17 2.26
N TYR A 97 10.17 -0.87 3.52
CA TYR A 97 9.95 0.47 4.08
C TYR A 97 10.84 1.53 3.42
N SER A 98 12.02 1.16 2.96
CA SER A 98 12.88 2.06 2.18
C SER A 98 12.21 2.46 0.86
N GLN A 99 11.67 1.50 0.11
CA GLN A 99 10.95 1.75 -1.14
C GLN A 99 9.63 2.49 -0.90
N TYR A 100 8.95 2.24 0.22
CA TYR A 100 7.77 3.02 0.62
C TYR A 100 8.12 4.49 0.85
N ARG A 101 9.20 4.79 1.58
CA ARG A 101 9.69 6.17 1.76
C ARG A 101 10.14 6.81 0.46
N GLU A 102 10.75 6.04 -0.42
CA GLU A 102 11.14 6.49 -1.76
C GLU A 102 9.92 6.86 -2.61
N MET A 103 8.88 6.04 -2.58
CA MET A 103 7.58 6.33 -3.20
C MET A 103 7.03 7.69 -2.74
N ILE A 104 7.00 7.94 -1.43
CA ILE A 104 6.52 9.21 -0.87
C ILE A 104 7.33 10.39 -1.40
N ARG A 105 8.66 10.29 -1.40
CA ARG A 105 9.56 11.38 -1.84
C ARG A 105 9.46 11.66 -3.34
N ASN A 106 9.41 10.60 -4.14
CA ASN A 106 9.50 10.71 -5.61
C ASN A 106 8.15 11.01 -6.26
N LYS A 107 7.08 10.40 -5.76
CA LYS A 107 5.74 10.54 -6.36
C LYS A 107 4.88 11.59 -5.66
N ARG A 108 5.20 11.93 -4.39
CA ARG A 108 4.44 12.90 -3.56
C ARG A 108 2.94 12.66 -3.63
N PRO A 109 2.48 11.42 -3.35
CA PRO A 109 1.08 11.08 -3.49
C PRO A 109 0.24 11.86 -2.48
N VAL A 110 -1.01 12.18 -2.86
CA VAL A 110 -1.99 12.71 -1.92
C VAL A 110 -2.38 11.63 -0.91
N LEU A 111 -2.61 10.41 -1.40
CA LEU A 111 -2.96 9.24 -0.60
C LEU A 111 -1.89 8.15 -0.74
N SER A 112 -1.55 7.51 0.37
CA SER A 112 -0.68 6.34 0.40
C SER A 112 -1.39 5.16 1.04
N GLY A 113 -1.39 4.01 0.37
CA GLY A 113 -2.08 2.79 0.77
C GLY A 113 -1.38 2.06 1.93
N HIS A 114 -2.08 1.17 2.53
CA HIS A 114 -1.72 0.13 3.51
C HIS A 114 -0.22 0.06 3.90
N LEU A 115 0.18 0.92 4.83
CA LEU A 115 1.59 1.13 5.24
C LEU A 115 2.35 -0.16 5.58
N ASP A 116 1.70 -1.13 6.22
CA ASP A 116 2.31 -2.37 6.71
C ASP A 116 1.73 -3.62 6.03
N LEU A 117 1.47 -3.56 4.72
CA LEU A 117 0.88 -4.64 3.93
C LEU A 117 1.63 -5.98 4.08
N LEU A 118 2.94 -5.94 4.27
CA LEU A 118 3.77 -7.15 4.47
C LEU A 118 3.31 -8.01 5.68
N LYS A 119 2.51 -7.45 6.59
CA LYS A 119 1.89 -8.15 7.71
C LYS A 119 0.96 -9.30 7.26
N LYS A 120 0.37 -9.22 6.05
CA LYS A 120 -0.48 -10.27 5.48
C LYS A 120 0.19 -11.65 5.48
N ASN A 121 1.48 -11.67 5.18
CA ASN A 121 2.29 -12.89 5.09
C ASN A 121 3.16 -13.15 6.34
N ASN A 122 2.99 -12.35 7.40
CA ASN A 122 3.82 -12.44 8.61
C ASN A 122 3.26 -13.39 9.69
N LYS A 123 2.67 -14.51 9.30
CA LYS A 123 2.15 -15.50 10.28
C LYS A 123 3.27 -16.01 11.17
N ASN A 124 3.01 -16.09 12.48
CA ASN A 124 3.97 -16.53 13.51
C ASN A 124 5.30 -15.73 13.50
N ASN A 125 5.25 -14.47 13.12
CA ASN A 125 6.43 -13.61 12.99
C ASN A 125 7.49 -14.16 12.01
N PHE A 126 7.05 -14.80 10.94
CA PHE A 126 7.94 -15.40 9.95
C PHE A 126 8.87 -14.39 9.28
N ILE A 127 8.38 -13.18 9.00
CA ILE A 127 9.17 -12.14 8.33
C ILE A 127 9.79 -11.20 9.36
N PHE A 128 9.00 -10.73 10.35
CA PHE A 128 9.42 -9.79 11.38
C PHE A 128 8.60 -9.96 12.66
N ASN A 129 9.13 -9.42 13.77
CA ASN A 129 8.37 -9.28 15.01
C ASN A 129 8.13 -7.81 15.28
N GLU A 130 6.86 -7.41 15.39
CA GLU A 130 6.45 -6.01 15.65
C GLU A 130 6.96 -5.46 17.00
N GLN A 131 7.39 -6.32 17.92
CA GLN A 131 7.92 -5.91 19.22
C GLN A 131 9.41 -5.51 19.17
N GLU A 132 10.11 -5.85 18.09
CA GLU A 132 11.52 -5.52 17.95
C GLU A 132 11.75 -4.03 17.67
N SER A 133 12.77 -3.47 18.29
CA SER A 133 13.08 -2.04 18.21
C SER A 133 13.38 -1.61 16.76
N TRP A 134 14.14 -2.41 16.02
CA TRP A 134 14.47 -2.10 14.62
C TRP A 134 13.22 -1.97 13.73
N TYR A 135 12.19 -2.81 13.97
CA TYR A 135 10.93 -2.72 13.20
C TYR A 135 10.19 -1.43 13.54
N LYS A 136 10.08 -1.11 14.82
CA LYS A 136 9.48 0.16 15.29
C LYS A 136 10.21 1.37 14.72
N ASP A 137 11.56 1.33 14.71
CA ASP A 137 12.39 2.39 14.13
C ASP A 137 12.12 2.59 12.63
N GLU A 138 11.95 1.49 11.84
CA GLU A 138 11.64 1.59 10.41
C GLU A 138 10.24 2.17 10.16
N VAL A 139 9.25 1.77 10.96
CA VAL A 139 7.91 2.35 10.92
C VAL A 139 7.94 3.84 11.24
N GLU A 140 8.59 4.23 12.34
CA GLU A 140 8.68 5.64 12.74
C GLU A 140 9.40 6.50 11.70
N LYS A 141 10.51 6.02 11.11
CA LYS A 141 11.19 6.70 10.00
C LYS A 141 10.23 6.93 8.82
N THR A 142 9.39 5.95 8.53
CA THR A 142 8.44 6.03 7.44
C THR A 142 7.34 7.03 7.75
N LEU A 143 6.77 7.01 8.95
CA LEU A 143 5.77 7.98 9.40
C LEU A 143 6.31 9.42 9.41
N LYS A 144 7.58 9.62 9.80
CA LYS A 144 8.24 10.94 9.71
C LYS A 144 8.31 11.42 8.26
N THR A 145 8.63 10.53 7.31
CA THR A 145 8.62 10.87 5.88
C THR A 145 7.21 11.21 5.40
N VAL A 146 6.20 10.43 5.79
CA VAL A 146 4.80 10.70 5.45
C VAL A 146 4.37 12.08 5.94
N LYS A 147 4.67 12.43 7.20
CA LYS A 147 4.36 13.75 7.77
C LYS A 147 5.10 14.88 7.06
N GLU A 148 6.39 14.71 6.81
CA GLU A 148 7.24 15.69 6.12
C GLU A 148 6.67 16.07 4.75
N PHE A 149 6.16 15.10 4.00
CA PHE A 149 5.61 15.31 2.66
C PHE A 149 4.10 15.59 2.65
N GLY A 150 3.43 15.60 3.81
CA GLY A 150 2.01 15.92 3.94
C GLY A 150 1.07 14.90 3.29
N CYS A 151 1.49 13.65 3.18
CA CYS A 151 0.70 12.57 2.60
C CYS A 151 -0.38 12.10 3.58
N ILE A 152 -1.57 11.79 3.07
CA ILE A 152 -2.67 11.17 3.83
C ILE A 152 -2.45 9.66 3.84
N LEU A 153 -2.48 9.02 5.01
CA LEU A 153 -2.37 7.57 5.12
C LEU A 153 -3.74 6.90 5.14
N GLU A 154 -3.80 5.79 4.42
CA GLU A 154 -4.95 4.90 4.44
C GLU A 154 -4.97 4.05 5.73
N ILE A 155 -6.14 3.98 6.37
CA ILE A 155 -6.50 2.88 7.27
C ILE A 155 -7.36 1.92 6.46
N ASN A 156 -6.77 0.78 6.07
CA ASN A 156 -7.35 -0.18 5.16
C ASN A 156 -7.91 -1.39 5.92
N THR A 157 -9.20 -1.65 5.78
CA THR A 157 -9.88 -2.77 6.45
C THR A 157 -9.98 -4.03 5.60
N GLY A 158 -9.46 -4.01 4.38
CA GLY A 158 -9.56 -5.13 3.43
C GLY A 158 -8.95 -6.43 3.94
N GLY A 159 -7.78 -6.37 4.59
CA GLY A 159 -7.17 -7.55 5.20
C GLY A 159 -8.01 -8.16 6.30
N LEU A 160 -8.60 -7.31 7.15
CA LEU A 160 -9.50 -7.73 8.24
C LEU A 160 -10.80 -8.34 7.70
N SER A 161 -11.47 -7.69 6.74
CA SER A 161 -12.72 -8.18 6.15
C SER A 161 -12.56 -9.50 5.42
N ARG A 162 -11.42 -9.71 4.76
CA ARG A 162 -11.06 -10.94 4.05
C ARG A 162 -10.40 -12.00 4.96
N LYS A 163 -10.23 -11.70 6.27
CA LYS A 163 -9.62 -12.61 7.26
C LYS A 163 -8.17 -12.99 6.94
N TYR A 164 -7.44 -12.10 6.30
CA TYR A 164 -6.00 -12.26 6.08
C TYR A 164 -5.20 -11.82 7.31
N THR A 165 -5.73 -10.85 8.06
CA THR A 165 -5.14 -10.28 9.28
C THR A 165 -6.21 -10.09 10.34
N ASP A 166 -5.79 -10.04 11.60
CA ASP A 166 -6.68 -9.82 12.76
C ASP A 166 -6.97 -8.34 13.02
N THR A 167 -6.28 -7.44 12.33
CA THR A 167 -6.41 -5.98 12.46
C THR A 167 -6.36 -5.33 11.07
N ALA A 168 -6.80 -4.08 10.98
CA ALA A 168 -6.62 -3.28 9.76
C ALA A 168 -5.14 -3.02 9.47
N TYR A 169 -4.83 -2.54 8.26
CA TYR A 169 -3.57 -1.89 7.93
C TYR A 169 -3.69 -0.38 8.16
N PRO A 170 -2.74 0.27 8.86
CA PRO A 170 -1.69 -0.34 9.63
C PRO A 170 -2.15 -0.91 10.98
N SER A 171 -1.23 -1.60 11.67
CA SER A 171 -1.45 -2.17 13.00
C SER A 171 -1.87 -1.10 14.03
N PRO A 172 -2.70 -1.43 15.05
CA PRO A 172 -3.25 -0.45 15.99
C PRO A 172 -2.21 0.45 16.66
N TRP A 173 -1.05 -0.09 17.05
CA TRP A 173 0.01 0.70 17.67
C TRP A 173 0.63 1.74 16.70
N ILE A 174 0.63 1.46 15.39
CA ILE A 174 1.08 2.41 14.37
C ILE A 174 0.05 3.54 14.24
N ILE A 175 -1.25 3.21 14.29
CA ILE A 175 -2.35 4.21 14.26
C ILE A 175 -2.23 5.17 15.44
N GLU A 176 -1.86 4.70 16.64
CA GLU A 176 -1.65 5.58 17.78
C GLU A 176 -0.48 6.57 17.53
N ILE A 177 0.62 6.10 16.96
CA ILE A 177 1.73 7.00 16.58
C ILE A 177 1.30 7.99 15.49
N MET A 178 0.52 7.54 14.49
CA MET A 178 -0.02 8.44 13.46
C MET A 178 -0.87 9.56 14.08
N LYS A 179 -1.68 9.23 15.08
CA LYS A 179 -2.49 10.19 15.83
C LYS A 179 -1.62 11.18 16.60
N GLU A 180 -0.61 10.69 17.35
CA GLU A 180 0.34 11.55 18.07
C GLU A 180 1.11 12.49 17.14
N MET A 181 1.42 12.01 15.94
CA MET A 181 2.08 12.78 14.90
C MET A 181 1.12 13.67 14.10
N GLU A 182 -0.19 13.63 14.36
CA GLU A 182 -1.22 14.36 13.60
C GLU A 182 -1.14 14.10 12.08
N ILE A 183 -0.90 12.84 11.68
CA ILE A 183 -0.91 12.44 10.29
C ILE A 183 -2.36 12.33 9.83
N PRO A 184 -2.77 13.02 8.75
CA PRO A 184 -4.12 12.88 8.23
C PRO A 184 -4.39 11.47 7.71
N ILE A 185 -5.62 10.99 7.91
CA ILE A 185 -6.03 9.63 7.55
C ILE A 185 -7.25 9.61 6.63
N VAL A 186 -7.39 8.54 5.88
CA VAL A 186 -8.61 8.12 5.18
C VAL A 186 -8.94 6.68 5.56
N LEU A 187 -10.23 6.39 5.77
CA LEU A 187 -10.71 5.01 5.97
C LEU A 187 -11.11 4.42 4.63
N ASN A 188 -10.64 3.20 4.37
CA ASN A 188 -10.94 2.50 3.13
C ASN A 188 -11.23 1.02 3.40
N SER A 189 -12.19 0.46 2.65
CA SER A 189 -12.52 -0.96 2.70
C SER A 189 -11.67 -1.82 1.76
N ASP A 190 -11.06 -1.20 0.75
CA ASP A 190 -10.34 -1.91 -0.31
C ASP A 190 -11.20 -3.03 -0.93
N ALA A 191 -12.48 -2.71 -1.16
CA ALA A 191 -13.45 -3.66 -1.65
C ALA A 191 -13.29 -3.90 -3.17
N HIS A 192 -13.03 -5.14 -3.55
CA HIS A 192 -12.93 -5.60 -4.94
C HIS A 192 -14.21 -6.34 -5.40
N ASN A 193 -15.21 -6.39 -4.55
CA ASN A 193 -16.49 -7.02 -4.83
C ASN A 193 -17.58 -6.23 -4.11
N PRO A 194 -18.76 -5.97 -4.74
CA PRO A 194 -19.84 -5.20 -4.12
C PRO A 194 -20.46 -5.85 -2.88
N LEU A 195 -20.10 -7.10 -2.59
CA LEU A 195 -20.54 -7.82 -1.38
C LEU A 195 -19.53 -7.75 -0.21
N TRP A 196 -18.43 -7.04 -0.35
CA TRP A 196 -17.39 -6.88 0.68
C TRP A 196 -17.49 -5.54 1.38
#